data_081025e8eb87b61af107f7d4250e2790
#
_entry.id   081025e8eb87b61af107f7d4250e2790
#
_cell.length_a   1.000
_cell.length_b   1.000
_cell.length_c   1.000
_cell.angle_alpha   90.00
_cell.angle_beta   90.00
_cell.angle_gamma   90.00
#
_symmetry.space_group_name_H-M   'P 1'
#
loop_
_entity.id
_entity.type
_entity.pdbx_description
1 polymer ?
#
loop_
_entity_poly.entity_id
_entity_poly.type
_entity_poly.pdbx_seq_one_letter_code
_entity_poly.pdbx_strand_id
1 'polypeptide(L)'
;MITSIMQPTFLPSPIYLSLIYQADNFVFLDNVQFSKQSWQQRNLIITKNGPLWITLPVLRKKDKIINKIEIDNKNKSIKKIVDSIKFAYSKKKYFSQYFPELEKIILKDNKLLSNLNIKIIKWLCKSFNIRSNFFYAADLVDKIGEKD
;
A
#
# COMPACT_ATOMS: atom_id res chain seq x y z
N MET A 1 -23.58 -4.98 -10.43
CA MET A 1 -22.17 -4.56 -10.58
C MET A 1 -21.86 -3.56 -9.45
N ILE A 2 -20.90 -3.90 -8.60
CA ILE A 2 -20.49 -3.07 -7.44
C ILE A 2 -19.12 -2.50 -7.74
N THR A 3 -18.96 -1.18 -7.58
CA THR A 3 -17.68 -0.50 -7.73
C THR A 3 -17.28 0.15 -6.39
N SER A 4 -16.09 -0.15 -5.90
CA SER A 4 -15.51 0.48 -4.71
C SER A 4 -14.34 1.37 -5.12
N ILE A 5 -14.18 2.51 -4.43
CA ILE A 5 -13.11 3.48 -4.71
C ILE A 5 -12.41 3.81 -3.40
N MET A 6 -11.09 3.62 -3.33
CA MET A 6 -10.29 3.93 -2.14
C MET A 6 -8.88 4.36 -2.51
N GLN A 7 -8.30 5.22 -1.67
CA GLN A 7 -6.89 5.59 -1.77
C GLN A 7 -5.98 4.38 -1.51
N PRO A 8 -4.85 4.22 -2.22
CA PRO A 8 -3.91 3.16 -1.90
C PRO A 8 -3.23 3.41 -0.55
N THR A 9 -3.40 2.48 0.39
CA THR A 9 -2.85 2.54 1.75
C THR A 9 -1.68 1.58 1.94
N PHE A 10 -0.76 1.95 2.83
CA PHE A 10 0.38 1.11 3.20
C PHE A 10 -0.06 0.00 4.15
N LEU A 11 0.15 -1.27 3.78
CA LEU A 11 -0.24 -2.46 4.54
C LEU A 11 -1.73 -2.40 4.95
N PRO A 12 -2.67 -2.52 4.01
CA PRO A 12 -4.08 -2.25 4.23
C PRO A 12 -4.68 -3.15 5.31
N SER A 13 -5.69 -2.62 6.01
CA SER A 13 -6.45 -3.36 7.01
C SER A 13 -7.34 -4.45 6.37
N PRO A 14 -7.81 -5.44 7.16
CA PRO A 14 -8.79 -6.42 6.69
C PRO A 14 -10.08 -5.77 6.14
N ILE A 15 -10.51 -4.64 6.68
CA ILE A 15 -11.68 -3.90 6.19
C ILE A 15 -11.44 -3.39 4.76
N TYR A 16 -10.26 -2.88 4.47
CA TYR A 16 -9.88 -2.46 3.11
C TYR A 16 -9.97 -3.64 2.13
N LEU A 17 -9.44 -4.80 2.51
CA LEU A 17 -9.51 -6.00 1.68
C LEU A 17 -10.95 -6.51 1.51
N SER A 18 -11.80 -6.36 2.51
CA SER A 18 -13.22 -6.73 2.41
C SER A 18 -13.99 -5.86 1.41
N LEU A 19 -13.64 -4.57 1.29
CA LEU A 19 -14.20 -3.69 0.26
C LEU A 19 -13.81 -4.13 -1.15
N ILE A 20 -12.58 -4.60 -1.34
CA ILE A 20 -12.14 -5.16 -2.62
C ILE A 20 -12.87 -6.47 -2.90
N TYR A 21 -13.01 -7.34 -1.90
CA TYR A 21 -13.67 -8.64 -2.03
C TYR A 21 -15.14 -8.52 -2.46
N GLN A 22 -15.84 -7.48 -1.99
CA GLN A 22 -17.24 -7.25 -2.31
C GLN A 22 -17.45 -6.52 -3.66
N ALA A 23 -16.40 -6.00 -4.26
CA ALA A 23 -16.47 -5.20 -5.48
C ALA A 23 -16.14 -6.01 -6.73
N ASP A 24 -16.97 -5.88 -7.76
CA ASP A 24 -16.64 -6.35 -9.12
C ASP A 24 -15.50 -5.50 -9.71
N ASN A 25 -15.53 -4.19 -9.43
CA ASN A 25 -14.53 -3.22 -9.87
C ASN A 25 -13.98 -2.46 -8.67
N PHE A 26 -12.66 -2.35 -8.56
CA PHE A 26 -12.00 -1.56 -7.54
C PHE A 26 -11.11 -0.48 -8.18
N VAL A 27 -11.36 0.77 -7.84
CA VAL A 27 -10.63 1.92 -8.35
C VAL A 27 -9.66 2.43 -7.28
N PHE A 28 -8.37 2.41 -7.57
CA PHE A 28 -7.38 3.08 -6.76
C PHE A 28 -7.48 4.60 -6.99
N LEU A 29 -7.90 5.33 -5.96
CA LEU A 29 -7.98 6.79 -5.97
C LEU A 29 -6.58 7.37 -5.77
N ASP A 30 -5.79 7.37 -6.84
CA ASP A 30 -4.37 7.69 -6.85
C ASP A 30 -4.04 9.13 -7.30
N ASN A 31 -5.05 9.90 -7.71
CA ASN A 31 -4.94 11.28 -8.19
C ASN A 31 -5.37 12.33 -7.17
N VAL A 32 -5.41 11.98 -5.89
CA VAL A 32 -5.80 12.87 -4.79
C VAL A 32 -4.61 13.35 -3.99
N GLN A 33 -4.82 14.34 -3.14
CA GLN A 33 -3.79 14.91 -2.30
C GLN A 33 -3.24 13.90 -1.30
N PHE A 34 -1.91 13.84 -1.20
CA PHE A 34 -1.20 13.07 -0.19
C PHE A 34 -1.36 13.74 1.18
N SER A 35 -1.74 12.95 2.17
CA SER A 35 -1.79 13.35 3.57
C SER A 35 -0.62 12.73 4.34
N LYS A 36 0.28 13.60 4.84
CA LYS A 36 1.42 13.16 5.64
C LYS A 36 0.97 12.49 6.93
N GLN A 37 1.69 11.42 7.34
CA GLN A 37 1.37 10.62 8.51
C GLN A 37 -0.03 9.99 8.52
N SER A 38 -0.63 9.81 7.35
CA SER A 38 -1.88 9.07 7.16
C SER A 38 -1.61 7.59 6.85
N TRP A 39 -2.67 6.82 6.71
CA TRP A 39 -2.62 5.41 6.28
C TRP A 39 -2.01 5.21 4.89
N GLN A 40 -1.86 6.25 4.10
CA GLN A 40 -1.13 6.20 2.83
C GLN A 40 0.36 5.90 3.03
N GLN A 41 0.95 6.37 4.14
CA GLN A 41 2.38 6.35 4.41
C GLN A 41 2.76 5.41 5.56
N ARG A 42 1.88 5.16 6.53
CA ARG A 42 2.19 4.44 7.76
C ARG A 42 1.10 3.47 8.17
N ASN A 43 1.48 2.52 8.99
CA ASN A 43 0.54 1.64 9.66
C ASN A 43 1.07 1.24 11.05
N LEU A 44 0.20 0.61 11.82
CA LEU A 44 0.47 0.12 13.16
C LEU A 44 0.69 -1.39 13.13
N ILE A 45 1.79 -1.86 13.68
CA ILE A 45 2.03 -3.29 13.91
C ILE A 45 2.00 -3.57 15.41
N ILE A 46 1.62 -4.80 15.77
CA ILE A 46 1.57 -5.22 17.16
C ILE A 46 2.84 -5.97 17.51
N THR A 47 3.58 -5.45 18.46
CA THR A 47 4.80 -6.06 19.00
C THR A 47 4.58 -6.58 20.42
N LYS A 48 5.58 -7.27 20.98
CA LYS A 48 5.54 -7.71 22.38
C LYS A 48 5.43 -6.54 23.38
N ASN A 49 5.95 -5.38 23.00
CA ASN A 49 5.94 -4.16 23.80
C ASN A 49 4.75 -3.23 23.52
N GLY A 50 3.76 -3.72 22.77
CA GLY A 50 2.59 -2.96 22.36
C GLY A 50 2.63 -2.51 20.90
N PRO A 51 1.72 -1.63 20.49
CA PRO A 51 1.62 -1.15 19.12
C PRO A 51 2.82 -0.28 18.74
N LEU A 52 3.32 -0.48 17.52
CA LEU A 52 4.45 0.25 16.94
C LEU A 52 4.05 0.84 15.59
N TRP A 53 4.20 2.15 15.44
CA TRP A 53 4.06 2.81 14.15
C TRP A 53 5.25 2.50 13.25
N ILE A 54 4.96 2.04 12.05
CA ILE A 54 5.93 1.91 10.95
C ILE A 54 5.55 2.90 9.86
N THR A 55 6.51 3.73 9.44
CA THR A 55 6.27 4.84 8.50
C THR A 55 7.27 4.78 7.37
N LEU A 56 6.78 4.71 6.13
CA LEU A 56 7.61 4.80 4.94
C LEU A 56 8.20 6.22 4.81
N PRO A 57 9.53 6.35 4.62
CA PRO A 57 10.14 7.64 4.38
C PRO A 57 9.82 8.13 2.97
N VAL A 58 9.40 9.38 2.84
CA VAL A 58 9.09 10.01 1.56
C VAL A 58 9.87 11.31 1.36
N LEU A 59 10.24 11.59 0.12
CA LEU A 59 10.92 12.83 -0.24
C LEU A 59 9.95 14.01 -0.15
N ARG A 60 10.45 15.15 0.37
CA ARG A 60 9.69 16.41 0.41
C ARG A 60 9.73 17.05 -0.96
N LYS A 61 8.60 17.10 -1.65
CA LYS A 61 8.42 17.79 -2.94
C LYS A 61 7.27 18.76 -2.87
N LYS A 62 7.23 19.69 -3.85
CA LYS A 62 6.12 20.64 -4.01
C LYS A 62 4.82 19.93 -4.39
N ASP A 63 4.92 18.91 -5.23
CA ASP A 63 3.78 18.11 -5.64
C ASP A 63 3.29 17.23 -4.48
N LYS A 64 2.01 17.32 -4.22
CA LYS A 64 1.36 16.62 -3.10
C LYS A 64 0.35 15.57 -3.57
N ILE A 65 0.30 15.23 -4.85
CA ILE A 65 -0.59 14.19 -5.37
C ILE A 65 0.04 12.82 -5.07
N ILE A 66 -0.76 11.90 -4.54
CA ILE A 66 -0.26 10.61 -4.01
C ILE A 66 0.52 9.78 -5.05
N ASN A 67 0.10 9.78 -6.31
CA ASN A 67 0.78 9.03 -7.37
C ASN A 67 2.11 9.66 -7.84
N LYS A 68 2.48 10.83 -7.28
CA LYS A 68 3.75 11.52 -7.54
C LYS A 68 4.68 11.57 -6.32
N ILE A 69 4.24 11.05 -5.17
CA ILE A 69 5.05 11.00 -3.96
C ILE A 69 6.15 9.95 -4.12
N GLU A 70 7.40 10.38 -4.01
CA GLU A 70 8.56 9.50 -4.10
C GLU A 70 9.00 9.00 -2.72
N ILE A 71 9.38 7.71 -2.67
CA ILE A 71 9.96 7.09 -1.50
C ILE A 71 11.43 7.53 -1.38
N ASP A 72 11.88 7.83 -0.16
CA ASP A 72 13.29 8.06 0.12
C ASP A 72 14.02 6.72 0.31
N ASN A 73 14.42 6.09 -0.78
CA ASN A 73 15.10 4.80 -0.79
C ASN A 73 16.50 4.82 -0.15
N LYS A 74 17.11 5.99 0.03
CA LYS A 74 18.39 6.14 0.74
C LYS A 74 18.21 6.06 2.26
N ASN A 75 16.99 6.19 2.74
CA ASN A 75 16.70 6.17 4.17
C ASN A 75 16.73 4.74 4.72
N LYS A 76 17.59 4.51 5.72
CA LYS A 76 17.72 3.20 6.39
C LYS A 76 16.43 2.75 7.11
N SER A 77 15.42 3.62 7.23
CA SER A 77 14.14 3.29 7.86
C SER A 77 13.35 2.22 7.11
N ILE A 78 13.51 2.07 5.79
CA ILE A 78 12.84 1.01 5.02
C ILE A 78 13.26 -0.37 5.53
N LYS A 79 14.57 -0.59 5.72
CA LYS A 79 15.07 -1.84 6.30
C LYS A 79 14.56 -2.03 7.74
N LYS A 80 14.54 -0.97 8.55
CA LYS A 80 14.01 -1.03 9.92
C LYS A 80 12.54 -1.42 9.97
N ILE A 81 11.72 -1.00 9.00
CA ILE A 81 10.31 -1.43 8.87
C ILE A 81 10.24 -2.94 8.69
N VAL A 82 10.99 -3.48 7.74
CA VAL A 82 11.04 -4.91 7.45
C VAL A 82 11.52 -5.70 8.68
N ASP A 83 12.61 -5.27 9.31
CA ASP A 83 13.15 -5.88 10.53
C ASP A 83 12.13 -5.86 11.68
N SER A 84 11.38 -4.76 11.82
CA SER A 84 10.33 -4.64 12.85
C SER A 84 9.17 -5.63 12.61
N ILE A 85 8.72 -5.77 11.36
CA ILE A 85 7.70 -6.76 10.99
C ILE A 85 8.22 -8.17 11.26
N LYS A 86 9.44 -8.48 10.84
CA LYS A 86 10.08 -9.76 11.09
C LYS A 86 10.16 -10.09 12.56
N PHE A 87 10.63 -9.15 13.38
CA PHE A 87 10.73 -9.34 14.82
C PHE A 87 9.36 -9.56 15.49
N ALA A 88 8.35 -8.78 15.07
CA ALA A 88 7.00 -8.88 15.65
C ALA A 88 6.28 -10.19 15.30
N TYR A 89 6.49 -10.72 14.09
CA TYR A 89 5.66 -11.81 13.55
C TYR A 89 6.41 -13.12 13.25
N SER A 90 7.74 -13.21 13.42
CA SER A 90 8.54 -14.40 13.06
C SER A 90 8.06 -15.71 13.69
N LYS A 91 7.42 -15.65 14.87
CA LYS A 91 6.88 -16.81 15.57
C LYS A 91 5.42 -17.15 15.21
N LYS A 92 4.81 -16.43 14.29
CA LYS A 92 3.42 -16.67 13.87
C LYS A 92 3.35 -17.79 12.84
N LYS A 93 2.26 -18.57 12.90
CA LYS A 93 2.06 -19.80 12.10
C LYS A 93 2.32 -19.64 10.60
N TYR A 94 1.88 -18.54 10.01
CA TYR A 94 1.97 -18.35 8.56
C TYR A 94 3.10 -17.40 8.13
N PHE A 95 3.98 -17.02 9.05
CA PHE A 95 5.04 -16.06 8.77
C PHE A 95 5.96 -16.51 7.62
N SER A 96 6.45 -17.74 7.67
CA SER A 96 7.35 -18.28 6.65
C SER A 96 6.72 -18.39 5.25
N GLN A 97 5.40 -18.47 5.20
CA GLN A 97 4.65 -18.56 3.94
C GLN A 97 4.51 -17.19 3.26
N TYR A 98 4.30 -16.11 4.02
CA TYR A 98 3.94 -14.81 3.45
C TYR A 98 5.04 -13.75 3.56
N PHE A 99 5.83 -13.77 4.63
CA PHE A 99 6.81 -12.71 4.88
C PHE A 99 7.89 -12.58 3.80
N PRO A 100 8.48 -13.65 3.23
CA PRO A 100 9.54 -13.53 2.24
C PRO A 100 9.13 -12.71 1.00
N GLU A 101 7.89 -12.87 0.54
CA GLU A 101 7.40 -12.11 -0.61
C GLU A 101 7.12 -10.65 -0.23
N LEU A 102 6.55 -10.40 0.95
CA LEU A 102 6.35 -9.04 1.47
C LEU A 102 7.68 -8.31 1.63
N GLU A 103 8.69 -8.95 2.23
CA GLU A 103 10.04 -8.43 2.36
C GLU A 103 10.61 -8.02 1.01
N LYS A 104 10.52 -8.90 0.02
CA LYS A 104 10.98 -8.65 -1.34
C LYS A 104 10.27 -7.46 -1.98
N ILE A 105 8.94 -7.35 -1.80
CA ILE A 105 8.16 -6.22 -2.33
C ILE A 105 8.62 -4.90 -1.70
N ILE A 106 8.82 -4.86 -0.39
CA ILE A 106 9.19 -3.63 0.34
C ILE A 106 10.64 -3.23 0.05
N LEU A 107 11.58 -4.18 0.02
CA LEU A 107 13.01 -3.91 -0.18
C LEU A 107 13.39 -3.68 -1.64
N LYS A 108 12.54 -4.04 -2.60
CA LYS A 108 12.77 -3.70 -3.99
C LYS A 108 12.79 -2.17 -4.11
N ASP A 109 13.64 -1.65 -5.00
CA ASP A 109 13.71 -0.22 -5.28
C ASP A 109 12.38 0.29 -5.86
N ASN A 110 11.53 0.81 -4.98
CA ASN A 110 10.23 1.37 -5.33
C ASN A 110 10.34 2.88 -5.39
N LYS A 111 10.14 3.46 -6.58
CA LYS A 111 10.22 4.92 -6.74
C LYS A 111 9.03 5.64 -6.09
N LEU A 112 7.82 5.17 -6.35
CA LEU A 112 6.59 5.86 -5.95
C LEU A 112 5.86 5.14 -4.81
N LEU A 113 5.38 5.92 -3.83
CA LEU A 113 4.63 5.43 -2.68
C LEU A 113 3.35 4.68 -3.09
N SER A 114 2.54 5.27 -4.00
CA SER A 114 1.31 4.64 -4.48
C SER A 114 1.58 3.29 -5.15
N ASN A 115 2.64 3.20 -5.94
CA ASN A 115 3.01 1.95 -6.63
C ASN A 115 3.39 0.85 -5.64
N LEU A 116 4.15 1.16 -4.59
CA LEU A 116 4.46 0.20 -3.53
C LEU A 116 3.18 -0.27 -2.82
N ASN A 117 2.33 0.68 -2.41
CA ASN A 117 1.07 0.35 -1.74
C ASN A 117 0.20 -0.56 -2.61
N ILE A 118 0.03 -0.25 -3.89
CA ILE A 118 -0.78 -1.03 -4.83
C ILE A 118 -0.18 -2.42 -5.05
N LYS A 119 1.15 -2.55 -5.13
CA LYS A 119 1.81 -3.86 -5.21
C LYS A 119 1.51 -4.73 -3.97
N ILE A 120 1.58 -4.14 -2.77
CA ILE A 120 1.25 -4.85 -1.53
C ILE A 120 -0.22 -5.26 -1.52
N ILE A 121 -1.14 -4.35 -1.89
CA ILE A 121 -2.58 -4.64 -1.95
C ILE A 121 -2.87 -5.79 -2.92
N LYS A 122 -2.33 -5.73 -4.14
CA LYS A 122 -2.52 -6.79 -5.14
C LYS A 122 -1.93 -8.12 -4.71
N TRP A 123 -0.77 -8.10 -4.05
CA TRP A 123 -0.18 -9.31 -3.46
C TRP A 123 -1.07 -9.91 -2.37
N LEU A 124 -1.64 -9.09 -1.48
CA LEU A 124 -2.60 -9.55 -0.47
C LEU A 124 -3.86 -10.13 -1.12
N CYS A 125 -4.42 -9.46 -2.12
CA CYS A 125 -5.58 -9.97 -2.86
C CYS A 125 -5.30 -11.34 -3.47
N LYS A 126 -4.15 -11.52 -4.10
CA LYS A 126 -3.71 -12.82 -4.64
C LYS A 126 -3.58 -13.87 -3.54
N SER A 127 -2.96 -13.50 -2.40
CA SER A 127 -2.73 -14.41 -1.28
C SER A 127 -4.03 -14.89 -0.62
N PHE A 128 -5.08 -14.06 -0.64
CA PHE A 128 -6.40 -14.37 -0.07
C PHE A 128 -7.46 -14.78 -1.11
N ASN A 129 -7.06 -15.00 -2.38
CA ASN A 129 -7.98 -15.36 -3.46
C ASN A 129 -9.09 -14.31 -3.71
N ILE A 130 -8.80 -13.03 -3.44
CA ILE A 130 -9.72 -11.93 -3.69
C ILE A 130 -9.61 -11.55 -5.17
N ARG A 131 -10.76 -11.56 -5.85
CA ARG A 131 -10.86 -11.22 -7.28
C ARG A 131 -11.67 -9.95 -7.43
N SER A 132 -11.11 -8.98 -8.14
CA SER A 132 -11.77 -7.74 -8.55
C SER A 132 -11.04 -7.19 -9.78
N ASN A 133 -11.71 -6.41 -10.62
CA ASN A 133 -11.06 -5.67 -11.69
C ASN A 133 -10.45 -4.39 -11.11
N PHE A 134 -9.16 -4.17 -11.35
CA PHE A 134 -8.46 -3.00 -10.82
C PHE A 134 -8.32 -1.89 -11.84
N PHE A 135 -8.68 -0.68 -11.44
CA PHE A 135 -8.56 0.55 -12.22
C PHE A 135 -7.80 1.61 -11.43
N TYR A 136 -7.33 2.63 -12.13
CA TYR A 136 -6.64 3.79 -11.56
C TYR A 136 -7.42 5.05 -11.88
N ALA A 137 -7.69 5.87 -10.87
CA ALA A 137 -8.49 7.09 -11.07
C ALA A 137 -7.81 8.09 -12.01
N ALA A 138 -6.48 8.19 -11.98
CA ALA A 138 -5.73 9.03 -12.92
C ALA A 138 -6.02 8.64 -14.39
N ASP A 139 -5.95 7.33 -14.71
CA ASP A 139 -6.18 6.84 -16.08
C ASP A 139 -7.63 7.03 -16.55
N LEU A 140 -8.59 7.00 -15.62
CA LEU A 140 -10.00 7.19 -15.94
C LEU A 140 -10.32 8.66 -16.25
N VAL A 141 -9.72 9.59 -15.54
CA VAL A 141 -9.92 11.04 -15.77
C VAL A 141 -9.30 11.45 -17.09
N ASP A 142 -8.09 10.98 -17.40
CA ASP A 142 -7.44 11.28 -18.68
C ASP A 142 -8.28 10.82 -19.88
N LYS A 143 -8.88 9.64 -19.80
CA LYS A 143 -9.77 9.11 -20.86
C LYS A 143 -11.08 9.90 -21.04
N ILE A 144 -11.55 10.59 -20.01
CA ILE A 144 -12.74 11.45 -20.10
C ILE A 144 -12.36 12.76 -20.77
N GLY A 145 -11.20 13.35 -20.42
CA GLY A 145 -10.72 14.60 -21.02
C GLY A 145 -10.31 14.51 -22.49
N GLU A 146 -10.03 13.30 -23.01
CA GLU A 146 -9.73 13.08 -24.44
C GLU A 146 -10.98 13.02 -25.32
N LYS A 147 -12.19 13.05 -24.76
CA LYS A 147 -13.46 12.94 -25.50
C LYS A 147 -14.18 14.27 -25.73
N ASP A 148 -13.67 15.35 -25.16
CA ASP A 148 -14.14 16.73 -25.36
C ASP A 148 -13.19 17.49 -26.32
#